data_3e182375810383d8876ec87514150b96
#
_entry.id   3e182375810383d8876ec87514150b96
#
_cell.length_a   1.000
_cell.length_b   1.000
_cell.length_c   1.000
_cell.angle_alpha   90.00
_cell.angle_beta   90.00
_cell.angle_gamma   90.00
#
_symmetry.space_group_name_H-M   'P 1'
#
loop_
_entity.id
_entity.type
_entity.pdbx_description
1 polymer ?
#
loop_
_entity_poly.entity_id
_entity_poly.type
_entity_poly.pdbx_seq_one_letter_code
_entity_poly.pdbx_strand_id
1 'polypeptide(L)'
;MKKTMENIKKYCPQSVRSWMIFFITILCASVLCRILQGFTVKGDYRSDVHVPMIFVLATLIISILTDGYFYGLLSAVVSVFAVNWAFTYPYMKLDFSIFGYPLTFITMLGVGFAASTMASGQRERERLRRETEKEKMRANLLRSVSHDLRTPLTAISGSVSAVLEDGSMLTEAEKTELLENARRDADWLTRMVENLLSITKINSTGMEKLNMNDELPEEVISEAVQKFKNRNPEIAVSVFYPAVAEFIPMDAMLIEQVLLNLMDNAVIHGENTTVINISAQSEEKVLRIRVADNGRGINEKQVRCLLNGSEGFHMEQTSDKSRFMGIGLAVCKTIVGAHGGEITAANRPEGGAEFSFTIRKGEHDEYPG
;
A
#
# COMPACT_ATOMS: atom_id res chain seq x y z
N MET A 1 14.98 35.03 3.80
CA MET A 1 14.53 34.82 2.41
C MET A 1 14.24 33.37 2.05
N LYS A 2 15.10 32.35 2.33
CA LYS A 2 14.78 30.91 2.06
C LYS A 2 13.52 30.42 2.75
N LYS A 3 13.34 30.69 4.04
CA LYS A 3 12.14 30.28 4.82
C LYS A 3 10.84 30.92 4.32
N THR A 4 10.90 32.11 3.76
CA THR A 4 9.76 32.81 3.16
C THR A 4 9.38 32.18 1.81
N MET A 5 10.37 31.77 1.01
CA MET A 5 10.15 31.07 -0.26
C MET A 5 9.60 29.64 -0.07
N GLU A 6 10.04 28.91 0.97
CA GLU A 6 9.46 27.59 1.32
C GLU A 6 8.00 27.71 1.78
N ASN A 7 7.69 28.75 2.57
CA ASN A 7 6.30 29.01 2.95
C ASN A 7 5.43 29.36 1.73
N ILE A 8 5.91 30.15 0.79
CA ILE A 8 5.17 30.49 -0.44
C ILE A 8 4.93 29.24 -1.29
N LYS A 9 5.91 28.33 -1.43
CA LYS A 9 5.71 27.03 -2.13
C LYS A 9 4.67 26.15 -1.46
N LYS A 10 4.51 26.21 -0.16
CA LYS A 10 3.50 25.46 0.59
C LYS A 10 2.07 25.96 0.30
N TYR A 11 1.90 27.24 0.00
CA TYR A 11 0.60 27.85 -0.26
C TYR A 11 0.26 27.98 -1.76
N CYS A 12 1.27 27.89 -2.63
CA CYS A 12 1.11 27.97 -4.08
C CYS A 12 1.85 26.81 -4.76
N PRO A 13 1.29 25.58 -4.73
CA PRO A 13 1.89 24.45 -5.43
C PRO A 13 1.81 24.69 -6.94
N GLN A 14 2.94 24.89 -7.61
CA GLN A 14 3.06 25.05 -9.06
C GLN A 14 2.89 23.69 -9.76
N SER A 15 1.73 23.07 -9.64
CA SER A 15 1.41 21.86 -10.37
C SER A 15 0.79 22.25 -11.71
N VAL A 16 1.40 21.83 -12.81
CA VAL A 16 0.81 21.96 -14.17
C VAL A 16 -0.61 21.42 -14.21
N ARG A 17 -0.86 20.31 -13.52
CA ARG A 17 -2.19 19.70 -13.36
C ARG A 17 -3.21 20.67 -12.74
N SER A 18 -2.85 21.41 -11.70
CA SER A 18 -3.74 22.35 -11.02
C SER A 18 -4.09 23.55 -11.92
N TRP A 19 -3.13 24.05 -12.69
CA TRP A 19 -3.39 25.07 -13.71
C TRP A 19 -4.29 24.57 -14.82
N MET A 20 -4.10 23.36 -15.30
CA MET A 20 -4.98 22.76 -16.30
C MET A 20 -6.42 22.65 -15.78
N ILE A 21 -6.62 22.12 -14.57
CA ILE A 21 -7.95 22.04 -13.94
C ILE A 21 -8.58 23.41 -13.85
N PHE A 22 -7.84 24.43 -13.38
CA PHE A 22 -8.32 25.79 -13.26
C PHE A 22 -8.83 26.34 -14.62
N PHE A 23 -7.98 26.31 -15.65
CA PHE A 23 -8.35 26.87 -16.96
C PHE A 23 -9.50 26.10 -17.64
N ILE A 24 -9.46 24.76 -17.59
CA ILE A 24 -10.52 23.93 -18.18
C ILE A 24 -11.85 24.20 -17.49
N THR A 25 -11.88 24.26 -16.16
CA THR A 25 -13.14 24.46 -15.41
C THR A 25 -13.72 25.85 -15.66
N ILE A 26 -12.90 26.90 -15.67
CA ILE A 26 -13.35 28.28 -15.97
C ILE A 26 -13.83 28.37 -17.42
N LEU A 27 -13.15 27.75 -18.37
CA LEU A 27 -13.56 27.70 -19.77
C LEU A 27 -14.92 26.99 -19.94
N CYS A 28 -15.06 25.81 -19.33
CA CYS A 28 -16.33 25.06 -19.36
C CYS A 28 -17.47 25.85 -18.76
N ALA A 29 -17.26 26.51 -17.63
CA ALA A 29 -18.27 27.40 -17.02
C ALA A 29 -18.68 28.56 -17.96
N SER A 30 -17.68 29.19 -18.59
CA SER A 30 -17.93 30.28 -19.53
C SER A 30 -18.71 29.83 -20.79
N VAL A 31 -18.34 28.68 -21.35
CA VAL A 31 -19.05 28.10 -22.50
C VAL A 31 -20.47 27.70 -22.12
N LEU A 32 -20.67 27.07 -20.95
CA LEU A 32 -21.99 26.70 -20.46
C LEU A 32 -22.90 27.96 -20.29
N CYS A 33 -22.36 29.02 -19.69
CA CYS A 33 -23.10 30.29 -19.57
C CYS A 33 -23.50 30.85 -20.93
N ARG A 34 -22.61 30.84 -21.94
CA ARG A 34 -22.93 31.31 -23.30
C ARG A 34 -24.01 30.48 -23.97
N ILE A 35 -23.97 29.16 -23.82
CA ILE A 35 -25.00 28.26 -24.36
C ILE A 35 -26.36 28.56 -23.72
N LEU A 36 -26.40 28.66 -22.38
CA LEU A 36 -27.64 28.96 -21.67
C LEU A 36 -28.22 30.35 -22.04
N GLN A 37 -27.39 31.38 -22.21
CA GLN A 37 -27.83 32.69 -22.70
C GLN A 37 -28.38 32.63 -24.12
N GLY A 38 -27.89 31.70 -24.97
CA GLY A 38 -28.41 31.51 -26.33
C GLY A 38 -29.86 30.95 -26.40
N PHE A 39 -30.29 30.26 -25.34
CA PHE A 39 -31.65 29.71 -25.21
C PHE A 39 -32.66 30.70 -24.60
N THR A 40 -32.19 31.81 -24.03
CA THR A 40 -33.06 32.80 -23.41
C THR A 40 -33.56 33.82 -24.44
N VAL A 41 -34.82 34.25 -24.30
CA VAL A 41 -35.46 35.23 -25.22
C VAL A 41 -34.74 36.57 -25.12
N LYS A 42 -34.32 37.11 -26.26
CA LYS A 42 -33.70 38.45 -26.35
C LYS A 42 -34.59 39.51 -25.73
N GLY A 43 -34.15 40.09 -24.61
CA GLY A 43 -34.84 41.20 -23.93
C GLY A 43 -35.27 40.90 -22.48
N ASP A 44 -35.16 39.68 -21.99
CA ASP A 44 -35.48 39.39 -20.58
C ASP A 44 -34.22 39.44 -19.71
N TYR A 45 -34.05 40.56 -19.00
CA TYR A 45 -32.94 40.80 -18.05
C TYR A 45 -32.93 39.83 -16.84
N ARG A 46 -33.95 38.96 -16.69
CA ARG A 46 -34.01 37.95 -15.63
C ARG A 46 -33.18 36.70 -15.92
N SER A 47 -32.68 36.55 -17.14
CA SER A 47 -31.94 35.37 -17.57
C SER A 47 -30.50 35.26 -17.00
N ASP A 48 -29.96 36.33 -16.43
CA ASP A 48 -28.56 36.36 -15.96
C ASP A 48 -28.38 35.80 -14.54
N VAL A 49 -29.47 35.43 -13.86
CA VAL A 49 -29.44 34.90 -12.47
C VAL A 49 -28.66 33.58 -12.36
N HIS A 50 -28.60 32.79 -13.42
CA HIS A 50 -27.93 31.49 -13.41
C HIS A 50 -26.38 31.58 -13.51
N VAL A 51 -25.89 32.68 -14.06
CA VAL A 51 -24.45 32.87 -14.32
C VAL A 51 -23.61 32.84 -13.03
N PRO A 52 -23.91 33.59 -11.97
CA PRO A 52 -23.19 33.54 -10.73
C PRO A 52 -23.18 32.14 -10.11
N MET A 53 -24.27 31.37 -10.19
CA MET A 53 -24.37 30.01 -9.64
C MET A 53 -23.43 29.05 -10.34
N ILE A 54 -23.28 29.13 -11.66
CA ILE A 54 -22.38 28.30 -12.46
C ILE A 54 -20.92 28.59 -12.07
N PHE A 55 -20.56 29.87 -11.91
CA PHE A 55 -19.21 30.23 -11.49
C PHE A 55 -18.91 29.89 -10.02
N VAL A 56 -19.90 29.94 -9.13
CA VAL A 56 -19.77 29.42 -7.76
C VAL A 56 -19.50 27.91 -7.79
N LEU A 57 -20.26 27.16 -8.60
CA LEU A 57 -20.03 25.73 -8.77
C LEU A 57 -18.63 25.43 -9.34
N ALA A 58 -18.19 26.19 -10.34
CA ALA A 58 -16.84 26.09 -10.89
C ALA A 58 -15.76 26.33 -9.83
N THR A 59 -15.95 27.34 -8.97
CA THR A 59 -15.04 27.64 -7.85
C THR A 59 -14.99 26.51 -6.84
N LEU A 60 -16.13 25.88 -6.51
CA LEU A 60 -16.20 24.70 -5.66
C LEU A 60 -15.43 23.52 -6.26
N ILE A 61 -15.64 23.21 -7.54
CA ILE A 61 -14.94 22.14 -8.25
C ILE A 61 -13.43 22.37 -8.23
N ILE A 62 -12.98 23.61 -8.55
CA ILE A 62 -11.55 23.96 -8.50
C ILE A 62 -11.00 23.76 -7.10
N SER A 63 -11.69 24.23 -6.05
CA SER A 63 -11.26 24.10 -4.65
C SER A 63 -11.13 22.64 -4.19
N ILE A 64 -11.98 21.74 -4.73
CA ILE A 64 -11.95 20.31 -4.41
C ILE A 64 -10.85 19.58 -5.19
N LEU A 65 -10.62 19.91 -6.45
CA LEU A 65 -9.72 19.19 -7.34
C LEU A 65 -8.28 19.70 -7.30
N THR A 66 -8.03 20.93 -6.81
CA THR A 66 -6.70 21.54 -6.75
C THR A 66 -6.13 21.56 -5.33
N ASP A 67 -4.81 21.61 -5.20
CA ASP A 67 -4.15 21.63 -3.91
C ASP A 67 -3.94 23.05 -3.37
N GLY A 68 -4.29 23.24 -2.09
CA GLY A 68 -4.10 24.50 -1.36
C GLY A 68 -5.20 25.53 -1.54
N TYR A 69 -5.06 26.67 -0.86
CA TYR A 69 -6.04 27.75 -0.85
C TYR A 69 -5.97 28.62 -2.12
N PHE A 70 -4.81 28.64 -2.78
CA PHE A 70 -4.49 29.61 -3.82
C PHE A 70 -5.44 29.55 -5.00
N TYR A 71 -5.64 28.35 -5.58
CA TYR A 71 -6.47 28.19 -6.77
C TYR A 71 -7.97 28.46 -6.49
N GLY A 72 -8.44 28.06 -5.30
CA GLY A 72 -9.81 28.33 -4.88
C GLY A 72 -10.08 29.84 -4.71
N LEU A 73 -9.17 30.55 -4.06
CA LEU A 73 -9.28 32.00 -3.89
C LEU A 73 -9.12 32.74 -5.24
N LEU A 74 -8.14 32.33 -6.04
CA LEU A 74 -7.94 32.88 -7.39
C LEU A 74 -9.17 32.68 -8.28
N SER A 75 -9.77 31.49 -8.24
CA SER A 75 -10.98 31.19 -9.02
C SER A 75 -12.16 32.05 -8.58
N ALA A 76 -12.33 32.31 -7.28
CA ALA A 76 -13.37 33.19 -6.79
C ALA A 76 -13.21 34.63 -7.32
N VAL A 77 -11.98 35.16 -7.25
CA VAL A 77 -11.68 36.50 -7.78
C VAL A 77 -11.92 36.57 -9.31
N VAL A 78 -11.33 35.60 -10.05
CA VAL A 78 -11.48 35.55 -11.52
C VAL A 78 -12.96 35.39 -11.92
N SER A 79 -13.74 34.60 -11.19
CA SER A 79 -15.17 34.41 -11.42
C SER A 79 -15.95 35.70 -11.25
N VAL A 80 -15.67 36.49 -10.22
CA VAL A 80 -16.31 37.80 -10.02
C VAL A 80 -16.05 38.72 -11.19
N PHE A 81 -14.77 38.83 -11.63
CA PHE A 81 -14.46 39.67 -12.79
C PHE A 81 -15.04 39.15 -14.10
N ALA A 82 -15.01 37.82 -14.32
CA ALA A 82 -15.59 37.21 -15.51
C ALA A 82 -17.11 37.43 -15.61
N VAL A 83 -17.80 37.23 -14.49
CA VAL A 83 -19.27 37.46 -14.42
C VAL A 83 -19.58 38.92 -14.69
N ASN A 84 -18.91 39.87 -14.02
CA ASN A 84 -19.18 41.30 -14.17
C ASN A 84 -18.89 41.79 -15.59
N TRP A 85 -17.77 41.42 -16.19
CA TRP A 85 -17.33 41.90 -17.48
C TRP A 85 -18.07 41.27 -18.66
N ALA A 86 -18.24 39.94 -18.64
CA ALA A 86 -18.66 39.19 -19.81
C ALA A 86 -20.17 38.83 -19.83
N PHE A 87 -20.80 38.73 -18.65
CA PHE A 87 -22.12 38.12 -18.51
C PHE A 87 -23.16 39.00 -17.83
N THR A 88 -22.80 40.20 -17.36
CA THR A 88 -23.77 41.14 -16.75
C THR A 88 -23.84 42.44 -17.54
N TYR A 89 -25.06 43.07 -17.56
CA TYR A 89 -25.26 44.36 -18.22
C TYR A 89 -24.64 45.49 -17.40
N PRO A 90 -23.96 46.52 -18.02
CA PRO A 90 -23.62 46.63 -19.44
C PRO A 90 -22.45 45.74 -19.84
N TYR A 91 -22.67 44.89 -20.85
CA TYR A 91 -21.66 43.93 -21.31
C TYR A 91 -20.36 44.61 -21.74
N MET A 92 -19.22 43.95 -21.51
CA MET A 92 -17.86 44.42 -21.81
C MET A 92 -17.42 45.67 -21.04
N LYS A 93 -18.11 45.99 -19.93
CA LYS A 93 -17.74 47.05 -19.00
C LYS A 93 -17.77 46.54 -17.59
N LEU A 94 -16.79 46.94 -16.80
CA LEU A 94 -16.78 46.66 -15.37
C LEU A 94 -17.64 47.68 -14.65
N ASP A 95 -18.78 47.28 -14.16
CA ASP A 95 -19.69 48.12 -13.40
C ASP A 95 -20.11 47.43 -12.10
N PHE A 96 -19.69 48.00 -10.98
CA PHE A 96 -20.03 47.52 -9.65
C PHE A 96 -21.10 48.39 -8.95
N SER A 97 -21.63 49.41 -9.64
CA SER A 97 -22.55 50.37 -9.06
C SER A 97 -24.01 49.93 -9.16
N ILE A 98 -24.33 48.98 -10.05
CA ILE A 98 -25.70 48.51 -10.27
C ILE A 98 -26.21 47.79 -9.04
N PHE A 99 -27.42 48.22 -8.55
CA PHE A 99 -28.02 47.67 -7.34
C PHE A 99 -28.18 46.15 -7.42
N GLY A 100 -27.68 45.44 -6.38
CA GLY A 100 -27.69 43.97 -6.30
C GLY A 100 -26.39 43.30 -6.71
N TYR A 101 -25.59 43.81 -7.63
CA TYR A 101 -24.33 43.20 -8.04
C TYR A 101 -23.25 43.17 -6.94
N PRO A 102 -23.05 44.24 -6.15
CA PRO A 102 -22.09 44.18 -5.03
C PRO A 102 -22.37 43.05 -4.05
N LEU A 103 -23.63 42.79 -3.72
CA LEU A 103 -24.02 41.72 -2.83
C LEU A 103 -23.71 40.34 -3.43
N THR A 104 -23.99 40.15 -4.73
CA THR A 104 -23.68 38.89 -5.44
C THR A 104 -22.16 38.63 -5.46
N PHE A 105 -21.35 39.65 -5.68
CA PHE A 105 -19.90 39.51 -5.68
C PHE A 105 -19.34 39.21 -4.30
N ILE A 106 -19.85 39.85 -3.25
CA ILE A 106 -19.48 39.55 -1.87
C ILE A 106 -19.83 38.10 -1.51
N THR A 107 -21.03 37.64 -1.89
CA THR A 107 -21.45 36.26 -1.65
C THR A 107 -20.60 35.26 -2.44
N MET A 108 -20.25 35.52 -3.70
CA MET A 108 -19.34 34.67 -4.48
C MET A 108 -17.94 34.55 -3.84
N LEU A 109 -17.38 35.66 -3.41
CA LEU A 109 -16.08 35.67 -2.71
C LEU A 109 -16.17 34.95 -1.37
N GLY A 110 -17.25 35.18 -0.60
CA GLY A 110 -17.47 34.49 0.69
C GLY A 110 -17.62 33.00 0.54
N VAL A 111 -18.38 32.51 -0.43
CA VAL A 111 -18.54 31.08 -0.72
C VAL A 111 -17.22 30.48 -1.20
N GLY A 112 -16.51 31.16 -2.10
CA GLY A 112 -15.20 30.70 -2.60
C GLY A 112 -14.18 30.58 -1.48
N PHE A 113 -14.12 31.56 -0.57
CA PHE A 113 -13.24 31.51 0.60
C PHE A 113 -13.62 30.38 1.55
N ALA A 114 -14.90 30.25 1.89
CA ALA A 114 -15.39 29.17 2.77
C ALA A 114 -15.12 27.79 2.18
N ALA A 115 -15.40 27.60 0.88
CA ALA A 115 -15.13 26.35 0.18
C ALA A 115 -13.63 25.98 0.19
N SER A 116 -12.78 26.95 -0.10
CA SER A 116 -11.32 26.76 -0.11
C SER A 116 -10.77 26.41 1.27
N THR A 117 -11.22 27.05 2.33
CA THR A 117 -10.81 26.75 3.70
C THR A 117 -11.30 25.38 4.15
N MET A 118 -12.53 25.02 3.83
CA MET A 118 -13.10 23.71 4.19
C MET A 118 -12.38 22.56 3.47
N ALA A 119 -12.15 22.69 2.16
CA ALA A 119 -11.44 21.68 1.37
C ALA A 119 -10.01 21.46 1.87
N SER A 120 -9.29 22.52 2.19
CA SER A 120 -7.93 22.44 2.73
C SER A 120 -7.90 21.81 4.13
N GLY A 121 -8.87 22.16 4.98
CA GLY A 121 -9.00 21.59 6.32
C GLY A 121 -9.31 20.08 6.30
N GLN A 122 -10.12 19.61 5.37
CA GLN A 122 -10.41 18.18 5.21
C GLN A 122 -9.15 17.39 4.80
N ARG A 123 -8.38 17.89 3.84
CA ARG A 123 -7.13 17.25 3.38
C ARG A 123 -6.09 17.14 4.50
N GLU A 124 -5.92 18.20 5.29
CA GLU A 124 -4.99 18.16 6.42
C GLU A 124 -5.43 17.14 7.48
N ARG A 125 -6.74 17.06 7.76
CA ARG A 125 -7.27 16.02 8.66
C ARG A 125 -7.06 14.61 8.14
N GLU A 126 -7.26 14.37 6.84
CA GLU A 126 -7.00 13.07 6.22
C GLU A 126 -5.52 12.71 6.26
N ARG A 127 -4.64 13.68 6.00
CA ARG A 127 -3.20 13.48 6.12
C ARG A 127 -2.79 13.11 7.53
N LEU A 128 -3.24 13.87 8.53
CA LEU A 128 -2.96 13.58 9.95
C LEU A 128 -3.54 12.23 10.40
N ARG A 129 -4.72 11.85 9.90
CA ARG A 129 -5.29 10.52 10.15
C ARG A 129 -4.38 9.43 9.60
N ARG A 130 -3.95 9.53 8.33
CA ARG A 130 -3.03 8.55 7.71
C ARG A 130 -1.70 8.46 8.46
N GLU A 131 -1.15 9.57 8.92
CA GLU A 131 0.08 9.59 9.73
C GLU A 131 -0.17 8.90 11.08
N THR A 132 -1.28 9.21 11.77
CA THR A 132 -1.65 8.58 13.04
C THR A 132 -1.90 7.08 12.90
N GLU A 133 -2.56 6.65 11.82
CA GLU A 133 -2.80 5.23 11.51
C GLU A 133 -1.48 4.48 11.28
N LYS A 134 -0.54 5.08 10.52
CA LYS A 134 0.82 4.52 10.34
C LYS A 134 1.56 4.37 11.66
N GLU A 135 1.52 5.38 12.52
CA GLU A 135 2.16 5.33 13.85
C GLU A 135 1.52 4.27 14.77
N LYS A 136 0.19 4.16 14.77
CA LYS A 136 -0.52 3.11 15.51
C LYS A 136 -0.16 1.72 15.00
N MET A 137 -0.13 1.53 13.69
CA MET A 137 0.28 0.27 13.08
C MET A 137 1.71 -0.09 13.49
N ARG A 138 2.63 0.86 13.42
CA ARG A 138 4.03 0.68 13.86
C ARG A 138 4.13 0.30 15.33
N ALA A 139 3.39 0.98 16.21
CA ALA A 139 3.37 0.68 17.64
C ALA A 139 2.80 -0.71 17.93
N ASN A 140 1.73 -1.11 17.23
CA ASN A 140 1.12 -2.43 17.37
C ASN A 140 2.07 -3.54 16.88
N LEU A 141 2.75 -3.34 15.75
CA LEU A 141 3.77 -4.26 15.25
C LEU A 141 4.90 -4.43 16.26
N LEU A 142 5.45 -3.34 16.82
CA LEU A 142 6.51 -3.41 17.82
C LEU A 142 6.08 -4.14 19.10
N ARG A 143 4.83 -3.94 19.54
CA ARG A 143 4.27 -4.66 20.69
C ARG A 143 4.13 -6.15 20.42
N SER A 144 3.57 -6.53 19.26
CA SER A 144 3.43 -7.92 18.85
C SER A 144 4.79 -8.60 18.75
N VAL A 145 5.74 -7.98 18.05
CA VAL A 145 7.11 -8.47 17.91
C VAL A 145 7.77 -8.68 19.27
N SER A 146 7.66 -7.72 20.19
CA SER A 146 8.27 -7.84 21.52
C SER A 146 7.68 -8.98 22.35
N HIS A 147 6.38 -9.23 22.23
CA HIS A 147 5.73 -10.37 22.86
C HIS A 147 6.19 -11.68 22.27
N ASP A 148 6.23 -11.77 20.93
CA ASP A 148 6.54 -12.99 20.20
C ASP A 148 8.03 -13.37 20.29
N LEU A 149 8.92 -12.39 20.49
CA LEU A 149 10.32 -12.64 20.82
C LEU A 149 10.53 -13.16 22.25
N ARG A 150 9.72 -12.70 23.21
CA ARG A 150 9.88 -13.06 24.64
C ARG A 150 9.62 -14.55 24.88
N THR A 151 8.59 -15.12 24.23
CA THR A 151 8.19 -16.52 24.45
C THR A 151 9.30 -17.52 24.15
N PRO A 152 9.90 -17.55 22.91
CA PRO A 152 11.00 -18.47 22.62
C PRO A 152 12.25 -18.14 23.43
N LEU A 153 12.54 -16.87 23.71
CA LEU A 153 13.68 -16.51 24.56
C LEU A 153 13.54 -17.08 25.99
N THR A 154 12.33 -17.06 26.54
CA THR A 154 12.05 -17.67 27.86
C THR A 154 12.16 -19.18 27.78
N ALA A 155 11.72 -19.83 26.69
CA ALA A 155 11.85 -21.27 26.51
C ALA A 155 13.32 -21.71 26.37
N ILE A 156 14.12 -20.98 25.57
CA ILE A 156 15.58 -21.21 25.46
C ILE A 156 16.24 -21.09 26.83
N SER A 157 15.98 -19.99 27.55
CA SER A 157 16.55 -19.76 28.88
C SER A 157 16.13 -20.85 29.86
N GLY A 158 14.87 -21.28 29.86
CA GLY A 158 14.36 -22.35 30.69
C GLY A 158 15.01 -23.72 30.38
N SER A 159 15.12 -24.07 29.09
CA SER A 159 15.79 -25.32 28.66
C SER A 159 17.26 -25.36 29.05
N VAL A 160 17.98 -24.25 28.87
CA VAL A 160 19.40 -24.15 29.24
C VAL A 160 19.57 -24.20 30.77
N SER A 161 18.70 -23.45 31.53
CA SER A 161 18.77 -23.50 33.00
C SER A 161 18.50 -24.91 33.54
N ALA A 162 17.51 -25.62 33.00
CA ALA A 162 17.20 -26.98 33.42
C ALA A 162 18.41 -27.93 33.20
N VAL A 163 19.12 -27.81 32.09
CA VAL A 163 20.31 -28.60 31.82
C VAL A 163 21.49 -28.23 32.76
N LEU A 164 21.63 -26.94 33.11
CA LEU A 164 22.71 -26.46 33.96
C LEU A 164 22.48 -26.74 35.46
N GLU A 165 21.23 -26.57 35.94
CA GLU A 165 20.90 -26.66 37.37
C GLU A 165 20.55 -28.10 37.77
N ASP A 166 19.76 -28.81 36.96
CA ASP A 166 19.25 -30.13 37.25
C ASP A 166 19.89 -31.24 36.40
N GLY A 167 20.98 -30.94 35.70
CA GLY A 167 21.61 -31.83 34.71
C GLY A 167 22.08 -33.17 35.29
N SER A 168 22.30 -33.26 36.61
CA SER A 168 22.64 -34.54 37.29
C SER A 168 21.42 -35.46 37.46
N MET A 169 20.20 -34.92 37.43
CA MET A 169 18.94 -35.68 37.55
C MET A 169 18.33 -36.04 36.20
N LEU A 170 18.75 -35.37 35.13
CA LEU A 170 18.26 -35.60 33.77
C LEU A 170 19.03 -36.72 33.08
N THR A 171 18.34 -37.55 32.33
CA THR A 171 18.97 -38.52 31.42
C THR A 171 19.62 -37.81 30.22
N GLU A 172 20.58 -38.43 29.58
CA GLU A 172 21.24 -37.86 28.38
C GLU A 172 20.25 -37.63 27.23
N ALA A 173 19.17 -38.42 27.15
CA ALA A 173 18.10 -38.23 26.18
C ALA A 173 17.30 -36.95 26.46
N GLU A 174 16.92 -36.71 27.73
CA GLU A 174 16.19 -35.48 28.13
C GLU A 174 17.04 -34.23 27.96
N LYS A 175 18.35 -34.27 28.27
CA LYS A 175 19.28 -33.18 28.00
C LYS A 175 19.36 -32.85 26.51
N THR A 176 19.48 -33.88 25.68
CA THR A 176 19.54 -33.74 24.24
C THR A 176 18.24 -33.12 23.71
N GLU A 177 17.09 -33.57 24.17
CA GLU A 177 15.79 -33.02 23.79
C GLU A 177 15.64 -31.53 24.18
N LEU A 178 16.04 -31.15 25.40
CA LEU A 178 16.01 -29.78 25.87
C LEU A 178 16.92 -28.86 25.03
N LEU A 179 18.12 -29.31 24.69
CA LEU A 179 19.05 -28.54 23.87
C LEU A 179 18.61 -28.45 22.42
N GLU A 180 18.00 -29.48 21.86
CA GLU A 180 17.41 -29.45 20.53
C GLU A 180 16.21 -28.49 20.46
N ASN A 181 15.37 -28.45 21.51
CA ASN A 181 14.30 -27.50 21.63
C ASN A 181 14.84 -26.07 21.68
N ALA A 182 15.83 -25.78 22.51
CA ALA A 182 16.47 -24.49 22.61
C ALA A 182 17.11 -24.06 21.28
N ARG A 183 17.73 -24.99 20.54
CA ARG A 183 18.28 -24.71 19.21
C ARG A 183 17.20 -24.35 18.21
N ARG A 184 16.08 -25.11 18.19
CA ARG A 184 14.93 -24.79 17.30
C ARG A 184 14.35 -23.41 17.54
N ASP A 185 14.21 -23.02 18.80
CA ASP A 185 13.70 -21.71 19.20
C ASP A 185 14.69 -20.59 18.83
N ALA A 186 16.00 -20.82 18.97
CA ALA A 186 17.03 -19.87 18.55
C ALA A 186 17.04 -19.67 17.02
N ASP A 187 16.97 -20.74 16.24
CA ASP A 187 16.86 -20.68 14.78
C ASP A 187 15.61 -19.95 14.34
N TRP A 188 14.51 -20.15 15.06
CA TRP A 188 13.26 -19.42 14.81
C TRP A 188 13.41 -17.91 15.08
N LEU A 189 14.03 -17.52 16.21
CA LEU A 189 14.30 -16.12 16.54
C LEU A 189 15.13 -15.42 15.47
N THR A 190 16.14 -16.12 14.95
CA THR A 190 16.99 -15.60 13.87
C THR A 190 16.17 -15.28 12.63
N ARG A 191 15.31 -16.20 12.19
CA ARG A 191 14.41 -15.96 11.04
C ARG A 191 13.44 -14.81 11.29
N MET A 192 12.92 -14.69 12.51
CA MET A 192 12.02 -13.60 12.87
C MET A 192 12.70 -12.22 12.77
N VAL A 193 13.96 -12.13 13.24
CA VAL A 193 14.75 -10.90 13.12
C VAL A 193 15.04 -10.57 11.66
N GLU A 194 15.41 -11.54 10.83
CA GLU A 194 15.62 -11.37 9.38
C GLU A 194 14.35 -10.83 8.69
N ASN A 195 13.20 -11.42 9.01
CA ASN A 195 11.90 -10.96 8.52
C ASN A 195 11.60 -9.50 8.91
N LEU A 196 11.89 -9.13 10.16
CA LEU A 196 11.67 -7.77 10.65
C LEU A 196 12.60 -6.74 9.97
N LEU A 197 13.86 -7.11 9.77
CA LEU A 197 14.83 -6.28 9.05
C LEU A 197 14.40 -6.05 7.60
N SER A 198 13.85 -7.05 6.93
CA SER A 198 13.32 -6.93 5.57
C SER A 198 12.16 -5.93 5.49
N ILE A 199 11.20 -5.99 6.43
CA ILE A 199 10.10 -5.01 6.51
C ILE A 199 10.64 -3.59 6.76
N THR A 200 11.59 -3.44 7.70
CA THR A 200 12.13 -2.12 8.05
C THR A 200 12.92 -1.52 6.90
N LYS A 201 13.65 -2.32 6.14
CA LYS A 201 14.39 -1.91 4.95
C LYS A 201 13.42 -1.36 3.88
N ILE A 202 12.34 -2.08 3.58
CA ILE A 202 11.32 -1.66 2.60
C ILE A 202 10.61 -0.37 3.05
N ASN A 203 10.19 -0.30 4.32
CA ASN A 203 9.44 0.84 4.84
C ASN A 203 10.28 2.12 5.01
N SER A 204 11.57 2.00 5.33
CA SER A 204 12.46 3.15 5.55
C SER A 204 13.03 3.75 4.27
N THR A 205 13.17 2.94 3.24
CA THR A 205 13.83 3.32 1.99
C THR A 205 12.84 3.73 0.88
N GLY A 206 11.56 3.40 1.03
CA GLY A 206 10.56 3.56 -0.04
C GLY A 206 10.79 2.60 -1.21
N MET A 207 9.82 2.50 -2.10
CA MET A 207 9.92 1.65 -3.32
C MET A 207 11.10 2.02 -4.24
N GLU A 208 11.65 3.24 -4.11
CA GLU A 208 12.73 3.75 -4.97
C GLU A 208 14.12 3.15 -4.71
N LYS A 209 14.28 2.30 -3.69
CA LYS A 209 15.59 1.74 -3.32
C LYS A 209 15.61 0.22 -3.16
N LEU A 210 14.68 -0.48 -3.80
CA LEU A 210 14.82 -1.91 -4.01
C LEU A 210 15.99 -2.16 -4.97
N ASN A 211 16.78 -3.19 -4.70
CA ASN A 211 17.86 -3.59 -5.60
C ASN A 211 17.27 -4.43 -6.74
N MET A 212 16.50 -3.74 -7.62
CA MET A 212 15.83 -4.38 -8.75
C MET A 212 16.85 -4.66 -9.84
N ASN A 213 17.22 -5.92 -10.02
CA ASN A 213 18.07 -6.38 -11.11
C ASN A 213 17.26 -7.33 -12.01
N ASP A 214 17.70 -7.45 -13.26
CA ASP A 214 17.17 -8.46 -14.16
C ASP A 214 17.73 -9.83 -13.76
N GLU A 215 16.90 -10.62 -13.09
CA GLU A 215 17.26 -11.91 -12.50
C GLU A 215 16.52 -13.06 -13.21
N LEU A 216 17.12 -14.24 -13.22
CA LEU A 216 16.47 -15.46 -13.68
C LEU A 216 15.68 -16.10 -12.54
N PRO A 217 14.35 -16.24 -12.67
CA PRO A 217 13.52 -16.83 -11.62
C PRO A 217 13.96 -18.23 -11.21
N GLU A 218 14.49 -19.01 -12.16
CA GLU A 218 14.99 -20.36 -11.92
C GLU A 218 16.17 -20.38 -10.92
N GLU A 219 17.07 -19.40 -11.01
CA GLU A 219 18.20 -19.29 -10.10
C GLU A 219 17.73 -18.94 -8.69
N VAL A 220 16.86 -17.94 -8.56
CA VAL A 220 16.31 -17.50 -7.27
C VAL A 220 15.51 -18.62 -6.59
N ILE A 221 14.67 -19.34 -7.34
CA ILE A 221 13.90 -20.48 -6.82
C ILE A 221 14.85 -21.62 -6.40
N SER A 222 15.85 -21.94 -7.22
CA SER A 222 16.81 -23.03 -6.92
C SER A 222 17.60 -22.72 -5.67
N GLU A 223 18.04 -21.49 -5.47
CA GLU A 223 18.77 -21.06 -4.28
C GLU A 223 17.90 -21.15 -3.01
N ALA A 224 16.66 -20.69 -3.07
CA ALA A 224 15.69 -20.82 -1.99
C ALA A 224 15.43 -22.29 -1.63
N VAL A 225 15.23 -23.16 -2.63
CA VAL A 225 15.02 -24.59 -2.42
C VAL A 225 16.24 -25.27 -1.81
N GLN A 226 17.43 -24.92 -2.25
CA GLN A 226 18.66 -25.47 -1.69
C GLN A 226 18.83 -25.08 -0.21
N LYS A 227 18.60 -23.81 0.14
CA LYS A 227 18.65 -23.33 1.53
C LYS A 227 17.60 -24.03 2.39
N PHE A 228 16.38 -24.22 1.86
CA PHE A 228 15.31 -24.93 2.55
C PHE A 228 15.63 -26.40 2.78
N LYS A 229 16.10 -27.14 1.76
CA LYS A 229 16.45 -28.56 1.84
C LYS A 229 17.58 -28.85 2.83
N ASN A 230 18.54 -27.93 2.95
CA ASN A 230 19.62 -28.07 3.94
C ASN A 230 19.12 -28.10 5.40
N ARG A 231 17.94 -27.48 5.65
CA ARG A 231 17.30 -27.42 6.97
C ARG A 231 16.24 -28.53 7.16
N ASN A 232 15.58 -28.94 6.07
CA ASN A 232 14.47 -29.90 6.07
C ASN A 232 14.74 -31.01 5.02
N PRO A 233 15.73 -31.87 5.24
CA PRO A 233 16.14 -32.90 4.27
C PRO A 233 15.05 -33.95 4.02
N GLU A 234 14.13 -34.14 4.97
CA GLU A 234 13.02 -35.07 4.89
C GLU A 234 11.88 -34.63 3.98
N ILE A 235 11.80 -33.35 3.63
CA ILE A 235 10.72 -32.80 2.80
C ILE A 235 11.13 -32.89 1.32
N ALA A 236 10.30 -33.59 0.54
CA ALA A 236 10.48 -33.63 -0.91
C ALA A 236 10.03 -32.31 -1.55
N VAL A 237 10.90 -31.66 -2.30
CA VAL A 237 10.56 -30.42 -3.04
C VAL A 237 10.70 -30.67 -4.53
N SER A 238 9.63 -30.46 -5.28
CA SER A 238 9.60 -30.52 -6.75
C SER A 238 9.41 -29.12 -7.32
N VAL A 239 10.15 -28.79 -8.36
CA VAL A 239 10.10 -27.48 -9.00
C VAL A 239 9.76 -27.62 -10.46
N PHE A 240 8.81 -26.82 -10.94
CA PHE A 240 8.38 -26.75 -12.34
C PHE A 240 8.64 -25.32 -12.85
N TYR A 241 9.52 -25.23 -13.84
CA TYR A 241 9.92 -23.96 -14.44
C TYR A 241 9.11 -23.66 -15.72
N PRO A 242 9.02 -22.38 -16.15
CA PRO A 242 8.47 -22.03 -17.44
C PRO A 242 9.31 -22.65 -18.57
N ALA A 243 8.68 -22.87 -19.74
CA ALA A 243 9.36 -23.47 -20.89
C ALA A 243 10.45 -22.56 -21.50
N VAL A 244 10.40 -21.26 -21.26
CA VAL A 244 11.36 -20.27 -21.75
C VAL A 244 11.90 -19.49 -20.57
N ALA A 245 13.23 -19.45 -20.46
CA ALA A 245 13.91 -18.61 -19.47
C ALA A 245 13.74 -17.13 -19.82
N GLU A 246 13.36 -16.32 -18.84
CA GLU A 246 13.10 -14.90 -19.02
C GLU A 246 13.70 -14.12 -17.84
N PHE A 247 14.45 -13.07 -18.14
CA PHE A 247 14.94 -12.15 -17.11
C PHE A 247 13.79 -11.26 -16.62
N ILE A 248 13.63 -11.18 -15.30
CA ILE A 248 12.56 -10.41 -14.67
C ILE A 248 13.16 -9.49 -13.62
N PRO A 249 12.79 -8.20 -13.64
CA PRO A 249 13.29 -7.24 -12.65
C PRO A 249 12.76 -7.58 -11.26
N MET A 250 13.67 -7.98 -10.37
CA MET A 250 13.35 -8.30 -8.97
C MET A 250 14.54 -8.11 -8.05
N ASP A 251 14.27 -7.95 -6.76
CA ASP A 251 15.26 -8.08 -5.69
C ASP A 251 15.34 -9.56 -5.30
N ALA A 252 16.35 -10.28 -5.80
CA ALA A 252 16.51 -11.72 -5.63
C ALA A 252 16.48 -12.15 -4.15
N MET A 253 17.15 -11.38 -3.25
CA MET A 253 17.19 -11.70 -1.82
C MET A 253 15.79 -11.61 -1.18
N LEU A 254 14.99 -10.63 -1.56
CA LEU A 254 13.64 -10.44 -1.03
C LEU A 254 12.68 -11.51 -1.58
N ILE A 255 12.78 -11.87 -2.85
CA ILE A 255 11.95 -12.93 -3.42
C ILE A 255 12.34 -14.30 -2.85
N GLU A 256 13.64 -14.58 -2.66
CA GLU A 256 14.09 -15.74 -1.94
C GLU A 256 13.48 -15.82 -0.53
N GLN A 257 13.44 -14.69 0.19
CA GLN A 257 12.82 -14.62 1.52
C GLN A 257 11.31 -14.95 1.48
N VAL A 258 10.59 -14.53 0.43
CA VAL A 258 9.17 -14.91 0.23
C VAL A 258 9.06 -16.42 0.09
N LEU A 259 9.88 -17.03 -0.76
CA LEU A 259 9.87 -18.47 -1.02
C LEU A 259 10.18 -19.27 0.27
N LEU A 260 11.21 -18.88 1.01
CA LEU A 260 11.57 -19.50 2.29
C LEU A 260 10.44 -19.40 3.31
N ASN A 261 9.82 -18.22 3.46
CA ASN A 261 8.69 -18.04 4.37
C ASN A 261 7.49 -18.91 3.99
N LEU A 262 7.19 -19.07 2.69
CA LEU A 262 6.07 -19.91 2.25
C LEU A 262 6.35 -21.40 2.43
N MET A 263 7.58 -21.85 2.17
CA MET A 263 8.00 -23.24 2.40
C MET A 263 8.04 -23.58 3.92
N ASP A 264 8.57 -22.68 4.75
CA ASP A 264 8.58 -22.85 6.20
C ASP A 264 7.14 -22.89 6.75
N ASN A 265 6.22 -22.07 6.22
CA ASN A 265 4.79 -22.13 6.57
C ASN A 265 4.16 -23.48 6.24
N ALA A 266 4.51 -24.08 5.11
CA ALA A 266 4.01 -25.39 4.70
C ALA A 266 4.41 -26.48 5.71
N VAL A 267 5.63 -26.43 6.26
CA VAL A 267 6.12 -27.39 7.27
C VAL A 267 5.51 -27.12 8.64
N ILE A 268 5.55 -25.86 9.11
CA ILE A 268 5.13 -25.49 10.47
C ILE A 268 3.61 -25.67 10.65
N HIS A 269 2.83 -25.34 9.63
CA HIS A 269 1.36 -25.31 9.71
C HIS A 269 0.68 -26.48 9.01
N GLY A 270 1.37 -27.15 8.11
CA GLY A 270 0.83 -28.31 7.39
C GLY A 270 0.74 -29.58 8.23
N GLU A 271 1.38 -29.63 9.41
CA GLU A 271 1.44 -30.76 10.39
C GLU A 271 2.03 -32.06 9.83
N ASN A 272 1.60 -32.52 8.66
CA ASN A 272 2.06 -33.74 8.00
C ASN A 272 2.59 -33.48 6.59
N THR A 273 3.13 -32.29 6.33
CA THR A 273 3.69 -31.96 5.03
C THR A 273 4.93 -32.82 4.75
N THR A 274 4.90 -33.54 3.66
CA THR A 274 6.01 -34.37 3.17
C THR A 274 6.49 -33.93 1.78
N VAL A 275 5.63 -33.21 1.05
CA VAL A 275 5.89 -32.77 -0.32
C VAL A 275 5.50 -31.31 -0.49
N ILE A 276 6.40 -30.54 -1.10
CA ILE A 276 6.16 -29.16 -1.53
C ILE A 276 6.40 -29.08 -3.04
N ASN A 277 5.45 -28.54 -3.78
CA ASN A 277 5.55 -28.31 -5.21
C ASN A 277 5.65 -26.79 -5.45
N ILE A 278 6.70 -26.37 -6.14
CA ILE A 278 6.87 -24.99 -6.58
C ILE A 278 6.68 -24.94 -8.08
N SER A 279 5.88 -24.03 -8.58
CA SER A 279 5.73 -23.80 -10.02
C SER A 279 5.85 -22.33 -10.35
N ALA A 280 6.62 -22.02 -11.38
CA ALA A 280 6.71 -20.69 -11.95
C ALA A 280 6.07 -20.68 -13.33
N GLN A 281 5.22 -19.70 -13.60
CA GLN A 281 4.53 -19.53 -14.87
C GLN A 281 4.64 -18.09 -15.33
N SER A 282 5.19 -17.92 -16.53
CA SER A 282 5.29 -16.61 -17.16
C SER A 282 3.95 -16.29 -17.83
N GLU A 283 3.32 -15.20 -17.42
CA GLU A 283 2.10 -14.61 -18.00
C GLU A 283 2.50 -13.33 -18.74
N GLU A 284 1.60 -12.73 -19.52
CA GLU A 284 1.90 -11.56 -20.37
C GLU A 284 2.55 -10.39 -19.61
N LYS A 285 2.06 -10.07 -18.40
CA LYS A 285 2.51 -8.89 -17.61
C LYS A 285 3.15 -9.23 -16.27
N VAL A 286 3.07 -10.48 -15.87
CA VAL A 286 3.55 -10.92 -14.55
C VAL A 286 4.19 -12.32 -14.63
N LEU A 287 5.13 -12.55 -13.74
CA LEU A 287 5.56 -13.90 -13.38
C LEU A 287 4.69 -14.36 -12.22
N ARG A 288 4.05 -15.51 -12.33
CA ARG A 288 3.31 -16.14 -11.25
C ARG A 288 4.10 -17.30 -10.65
N ILE A 289 4.30 -17.28 -9.36
CA ILE A 289 4.95 -18.37 -8.62
C ILE A 289 3.94 -18.95 -7.63
N ARG A 290 3.82 -20.28 -7.60
CA ARG A 290 2.95 -21.01 -6.67
C ARG A 290 3.79 -21.93 -5.81
N VAL A 291 3.48 -21.98 -4.54
CA VAL A 291 4.05 -22.91 -3.55
C VAL A 291 2.89 -23.70 -2.96
N ALA A 292 2.84 -24.99 -3.26
CA ALA A 292 1.76 -25.89 -2.88
C ALA A 292 2.29 -27.03 -2.00
N ASP A 293 1.63 -27.31 -0.88
CA ASP A 293 1.94 -28.41 0.02
C ASP A 293 0.86 -29.51 -0.02
N ASN A 294 1.16 -30.65 0.61
CA ASN A 294 0.24 -31.76 0.80
C ASN A 294 -0.19 -31.92 2.27
N GLY A 295 -0.10 -30.86 3.07
CA GLY A 295 -0.45 -30.88 4.49
C GLY A 295 -1.96 -30.80 4.74
N ARG A 296 -2.36 -30.39 5.94
CA ARG A 296 -3.78 -30.29 6.34
C ARG A 296 -4.55 -29.14 5.70
N GLY A 297 -3.87 -28.22 5.00
CA GLY A 297 -4.45 -26.98 4.47
C GLY A 297 -4.53 -25.84 5.49
N ILE A 298 -5.20 -24.76 5.10
CA ILE A 298 -5.27 -23.49 5.83
C ILE A 298 -6.71 -23.13 6.21
N ASN A 299 -6.87 -22.35 7.27
CA ASN A 299 -8.12 -21.66 7.52
C ASN A 299 -8.21 -20.42 6.59
N GLU A 300 -8.96 -20.56 5.51
CA GLU A 300 -9.08 -19.51 4.47
C GLU A 300 -9.56 -18.16 5.02
N LYS A 301 -10.43 -18.15 6.03
CA LYS A 301 -10.90 -16.90 6.64
C LYS A 301 -9.76 -16.17 7.32
N GLN A 302 -8.92 -16.87 8.07
CA GLN A 302 -7.75 -16.28 8.75
C GLN A 302 -6.74 -15.74 7.74
N VAL A 303 -6.42 -16.54 6.71
CA VAL A 303 -5.44 -16.13 5.69
C VAL A 303 -5.95 -14.96 4.87
N ARG A 304 -7.21 -14.93 4.46
CA ARG A 304 -7.79 -13.78 3.77
C ARG A 304 -7.76 -12.51 4.63
N CYS A 305 -8.02 -12.60 5.93
CA CYS A 305 -7.88 -11.45 6.84
C CYS A 305 -6.43 -10.94 6.91
N LEU A 306 -5.45 -11.84 7.02
CA LEU A 306 -4.03 -11.47 7.05
C LEU A 306 -3.58 -10.84 5.73
N LEU A 307 -4.01 -11.39 4.60
CA LEU A 307 -3.66 -10.87 3.28
C LEU A 307 -4.41 -9.57 2.92
N ASN A 308 -5.66 -9.39 3.35
CA ASN A 308 -6.44 -8.19 3.02
C ASN A 308 -6.19 -7.00 3.95
N GLY A 309 -5.50 -7.21 5.09
CA GLY A 309 -5.18 -6.13 6.03
C GLY A 309 -6.42 -5.49 6.68
N SER A 310 -7.53 -6.24 6.82
CA SER A 310 -8.74 -5.75 7.47
C SER A 310 -8.42 -5.43 8.94
N GLU A 311 -8.59 -4.17 9.30
CA GLU A 311 -8.51 -3.66 10.66
C GLU A 311 -9.50 -4.45 11.55
N GLY A 312 -8.99 -5.05 12.60
CA GLY A 312 -9.83 -5.70 13.61
C GLY A 312 -9.54 -7.16 13.88
N PHE A 313 -8.41 -7.69 13.41
CA PHE A 313 -7.98 -9.00 13.86
C PHE A 313 -7.47 -8.92 15.31
N HIS A 314 -8.40 -8.83 16.27
CA HIS A 314 -8.17 -9.36 17.60
C HIS A 314 -8.06 -10.87 17.43
N MET A 315 -6.84 -11.38 17.33
CA MET A 315 -6.60 -12.81 17.45
C MET A 315 -7.14 -13.24 18.82
N GLU A 316 -8.36 -13.78 18.83
CA GLU A 316 -8.79 -14.60 19.96
C GLU A 316 -7.73 -15.67 20.14
N GLN A 317 -7.24 -15.79 21.36
CA GLN A 317 -6.14 -16.64 21.81
C GLN A 317 -6.38 -18.11 21.51
N THR A 318 -6.18 -18.54 20.30
CA THR A 318 -6.22 -19.94 19.92
C THR A 318 -4.80 -20.34 19.47
N SER A 319 -4.12 -21.06 20.34
CA SER A 319 -2.84 -21.77 20.22
C SER A 319 -1.62 -20.97 19.67
N ASP A 320 -0.46 -21.19 20.27
CA ASP A 320 0.82 -20.54 19.89
C ASP A 320 1.17 -20.69 18.40
N LYS A 321 0.80 -21.83 17.79
CA LYS A 321 1.06 -22.11 16.37
C LYS A 321 0.36 -21.15 15.37
N SER A 322 -0.80 -20.58 15.68
CA SER A 322 -1.50 -19.68 14.77
C SER A 322 -0.91 -18.26 14.74
N ARG A 323 -0.17 -17.88 15.78
CA ARG A 323 0.53 -16.58 15.86
C ARG A 323 1.71 -16.49 14.90
N PHE A 324 2.39 -17.60 14.64
CA PHE A 324 3.59 -17.66 13.78
C PHE A 324 3.29 -17.38 12.30
N MET A 325 2.09 -17.68 11.83
CA MET A 325 1.67 -17.42 10.44
C MET A 325 1.59 -15.90 10.11
N GLY A 326 1.35 -15.03 11.11
CA GLY A 326 1.00 -13.63 10.87
C GLY A 326 2.16 -12.78 10.35
N ILE A 327 3.36 -12.90 10.93
CA ILE A 327 4.50 -12.05 10.58
C ILE A 327 5.09 -12.48 9.22
N GLY A 328 5.30 -13.77 9.00
CA GLY A 328 5.83 -14.29 7.75
C GLY A 328 4.99 -13.89 6.54
N LEU A 329 3.66 -14.04 6.62
CA LEU A 329 2.75 -13.62 5.54
C LEU A 329 2.67 -12.09 5.37
N ALA A 330 2.78 -11.32 6.44
CA ALA A 330 2.85 -9.86 6.34
C ALA A 330 4.13 -9.41 5.62
N VAL A 331 5.28 -10.07 5.88
CA VAL A 331 6.53 -9.87 5.14
C VAL A 331 6.34 -10.21 3.66
N CYS A 332 5.81 -11.40 3.36
CA CYS A 332 5.54 -11.82 1.98
C CYS A 332 4.67 -10.79 1.24
N LYS A 333 3.57 -10.35 1.85
CA LYS A 333 2.70 -9.34 1.27
C LYS A 333 3.42 -8.03 1.00
N THR A 334 4.25 -7.57 1.94
CA THR A 334 5.00 -6.31 1.79
C THR A 334 6.03 -6.43 0.66
N ILE A 335 6.78 -7.53 0.59
CA ILE A 335 7.78 -7.76 -0.45
C ILE A 335 7.12 -7.88 -1.83
N VAL A 336 6.09 -8.72 -1.95
CA VAL A 336 5.36 -8.93 -3.20
C VAL A 336 4.71 -7.63 -3.68
N GLY A 337 4.08 -6.86 -2.77
CA GLY A 337 3.52 -5.55 -3.08
C GLY A 337 4.58 -4.55 -3.56
N ALA A 338 5.79 -4.57 -2.99
CA ALA A 338 6.90 -3.74 -3.43
C ALA A 338 7.42 -4.10 -4.84
N HIS A 339 7.20 -5.35 -5.30
CA HIS A 339 7.46 -5.81 -6.67
C HIS A 339 6.24 -5.63 -7.61
N GLY A 340 5.23 -4.85 -7.19
CA GLY A 340 4.03 -4.58 -7.99
C GLY A 340 3.12 -5.79 -8.18
N GLY A 341 3.26 -6.82 -7.35
CA GLY A 341 2.49 -8.06 -7.39
C GLY A 341 1.44 -8.17 -6.30
N GLU A 342 0.76 -9.32 -6.30
CA GLU A 342 -0.24 -9.70 -5.32
C GLU A 342 0.03 -11.12 -4.81
N ILE A 343 -0.33 -11.41 -3.55
CA ILE A 343 -0.26 -12.73 -2.95
C ILE A 343 -1.65 -13.22 -2.58
N THR A 344 -1.94 -14.47 -2.90
CA THR A 344 -3.20 -15.16 -2.61
C THR A 344 -2.94 -16.53 -2.02
N ALA A 345 -3.94 -17.11 -1.34
CA ALA A 345 -3.85 -18.45 -0.80
C ALA A 345 -5.21 -19.15 -0.87
N ALA A 346 -5.18 -20.45 -1.11
CA ALA A 346 -6.35 -21.32 -1.19
C ALA A 346 -6.01 -22.75 -0.73
N ASN A 347 -7.03 -23.51 -0.34
CA ASN A 347 -6.88 -24.94 -0.14
C ASN A 347 -6.94 -25.68 -1.49
N ARG A 348 -6.16 -26.73 -1.61
CA ARG A 348 -6.13 -27.59 -2.79
C ARG A 348 -7.25 -28.65 -2.69
N PRO A 349 -7.89 -29.01 -3.80
CA PRO A 349 -8.91 -30.07 -3.82
C PRO A 349 -8.37 -31.44 -3.35
N GLU A 350 -7.08 -31.69 -3.59
CA GLU A 350 -6.38 -32.94 -3.26
C GLU A 350 -5.82 -32.96 -1.82
N GLY A 351 -6.05 -31.92 -1.05
CA GLY A 351 -5.48 -31.68 0.28
C GLY A 351 -4.26 -30.76 0.24
N GLY A 352 -4.01 -30.09 1.38
CA GLY A 352 -2.94 -29.11 1.53
C GLY A 352 -3.36 -27.69 1.12
N ALA A 353 -2.41 -26.78 1.17
CA ALA A 353 -2.57 -25.38 0.80
C ALA A 353 -1.74 -25.00 -0.43
N GLU A 354 -2.19 -23.99 -1.13
CA GLU A 354 -1.44 -23.33 -2.21
C GLU A 354 -1.39 -21.84 -1.95
N PHE A 355 -0.16 -21.31 -1.88
CA PHE A 355 0.12 -19.87 -1.90
C PHE A 355 0.60 -19.48 -3.30
N SER A 356 -0.01 -18.46 -3.87
CA SER A 356 0.36 -17.94 -5.20
C SER A 356 0.70 -16.47 -5.09
N PHE A 357 1.83 -16.06 -5.64
CA PHE A 357 2.17 -14.65 -5.74
C PHE A 357 2.64 -14.28 -7.14
N THR A 358 2.53 -13.00 -7.46
CA THR A 358 2.94 -12.46 -8.76
C THR A 358 4.06 -11.43 -8.59
N ILE A 359 4.90 -11.30 -9.60
CA ILE A 359 5.93 -10.27 -9.75
C ILE A 359 5.65 -9.57 -11.07
N ARG A 360 5.64 -8.25 -11.09
CA ARG A 360 5.41 -7.48 -12.31
C ARG A 360 6.65 -7.54 -13.20
N LYS A 361 6.47 -7.90 -14.47
CA LYS A 361 7.49 -7.78 -15.50
C LYS A 361 7.70 -6.30 -15.82
N GLY A 362 8.94 -5.88 -16.06
CA GLY A 362 9.24 -4.56 -16.59
C GLY A 362 8.58 -4.40 -17.98
N GLU A 363 8.22 -3.19 -18.36
CA GLU A 363 7.95 -2.88 -19.75
C GLU A 363 9.28 -3.00 -20.48
N HIS A 364 9.52 -4.14 -21.11
CA HIS A 364 10.56 -4.22 -22.12
C HIS A 364 10.08 -3.40 -23.31
N ASP A 365 10.62 -2.20 -23.48
CA ASP A 365 10.68 -1.60 -24.80
C ASP A 365 11.37 -2.63 -25.69
N GLU A 366 10.63 -3.17 -26.68
CA GLU A 366 11.17 -4.03 -27.73
C GLU A 366 12.39 -3.30 -28.30
N TYR A 367 13.58 -3.86 -28.07
CA TYR A 367 14.75 -3.44 -28.83
C TYR A 367 14.44 -3.74 -30.30
N PRO A 368 14.36 -2.74 -31.19
CA PRO A 368 14.28 -3.00 -32.60
C PRO A 368 15.61 -3.62 -33.05
N GLY A 369 15.56 -4.90 -33.47
CA GLY A 369 16.67 -5.63 -34.04
C GLY A 369 17.18 -5.02 -35.36
#